data_560d1011e431b952a90d9d98b05768cb
#
_entry.id   560d1011e431b952a90d9d98b05768cb
#
_cell.length_a   1.000
_cell.length_b   1.000
_cell.length_c   1.000
_cell.angle_alpha   90.00
_cell.angle_beta   90.00
_cell.angle_gamma   90.00
#
_symmetry.space_group_name_H-M   'P 1'
#
loop_
_entity.id
_entity.type
_entity.pdbx_description
1 polymer ?
#
loop_
_entity_poly.entity_id
_entity_poly.type
_entity_poly.pdbx_seq_one_letter_code
_entity_poly.pdbx_strand_id
1 'polypeptide(L)'
;MRSSLVGSEMCIRDRHGVGVSVVNALSESLVAEVHRDGFHYKQEYKIGQPTTEVEKIGKSDKTGTIVSFKPDETVFSHKGFEEEVIKGRLKELAYLNKNLSIKLINEPEETETEYCFPGGLSDFVKYLDGNEDLIHDEVIVVSKEDIEVPVDLALRYSTNYNSNIFSFVNNINTIEGGTHLSGFRSALTRALNSYANKNDLIKTKKNEKFSLSGDDFREGLTVVISVKVQE
;
A
#
# COMPACT_ATOMS: atom_id res chain seq x y z
N MET A 1 -27.56 7.71 10.96
CA MET A 1 -26.80 6.97 12.01
C MET A 1 -25.39 6.73 11.51
N ARG A 2 -24.40 7.30 12.16
CA ARG A 2 -22.99 7.03 11.85
C ARG A 2 -22.65 5.69 12.47
N SER A 3 -22.61 4.61 11.71
CA SER A 3 -22.01 3.36 12.16
C SER A 3 -20.50 3.54 12.11
N SER A 4 -19.89 3.93 13.23
CA SER A 4 -18.45 3.87 13.36
C SER A 4 -18.06 2.39 13.52
N LEU A 5 -17.78 1.72 12.42
CA LEU A 5 -16.94 0.53 12.43
C LEU A 5 -15.54 1.01 12.81
N VAL A 6 -15.26 1.08 14.10
CA VAL A 6 -13.93 1.35 14.63
C VAL A 6 -13.14 0.05 14.48
N GLY A 7 -12.65 -0.19 13.30
CA GLY A 7 -11.49 -1.02 13.08
C GLY A 7 -10.27 -0.11 13.05
N SER A 8 -9.10 -0.63 13.40
CA SER A 8 -7.83 0.05 13.33
C SER A 8 -7.73 1.01 12.13
N GLU A 9 -6.89 2.05 12.20
CA GLU A 9 -6.61 3.05 11.16
C GLU A 9 -6.44 2.50 9.73
N MET A 10 -6.25 1.19 9.60
CA MET A 10 -6.14 0.47 8.32
C MET A 10 -7.44 0.30 7.54
N CYS A 11 -8.61 0.40 8.17
CA CYS A 11 -9.90 0.27 7.47
C CYS A 11 -10.37 1.59 6.84
N ILE A 12 -9.72 2.71 7.15
CA ILE A 12 -10.03 4.03 6.58
C ILE A 12 -9.08 4.26 5.40
N ARG A 13 -9.29 3.52 4.31
CA ARG A 13 -8.39 3.58 3.17
C ARG A 13 -8.77 4.62 2.14
N ASP A 14 -10.03 4.95 2.07
CA ASP A 14 -10.57 6.02 1.27
C ASP A 14 -11.25 7.06 2.16
N ARG A 15 -11.23 8.29 1.71
CA ARG A 15 -11.74 9.47 2.44
C ARG A 15 -13.19 9.37 2.90
N HIS A 16 -13.94 8.36 2.46
CA HIS A 16 -15.39 8.33 2.61
C HIS A 16 -15.92 7.08 3.33
N GLY A 17 -15.07 6.12 3.67
CA GLY A 17 -15.49 4.85 4.27
C GLY A 17 -16.45 4.06 3.36
N VAL A 18 -16.40 4.31 2.04
CA VAL A 18 -17.35 3.71 1.08
C VAL A 18 -16.96 2.31 0.63
N GLY A 19 -15.72 1.85 0.89
CA GLY A 19 -15.22 0.56 0.38
C GLY A 19 -16.13 -0.60 0.75
N VAL A 20 -16.42 -0.78 2.03
CA VAL A 20 -17.34 -1.85 2.49
C VAL A 20 -18.76 -1.64 1.99
N SER A 21 -19.22 -0.38 1.88
CA SER A 21 -20.56 -0.06 1.37
C SER A 21 -20.70 -0.42 -0.12
N VAL A 22 -19.63 -0.22 -0.91
CA VAL A 22 -19.58 -0.63 -2.32
C VAL A 22 -19.58 -2.15 -2.44
N VAL A 23 -18.77 -2.85 -1.63
CA VAL A 23 -18.78 -4.32 -1.59
C VAL A 23 -20.20 -4.82 -1.26
N ASN A 24 -20.88 -4.21 -0.28
CA ASN A 24 -22.23 -4.57 0.10
C ASN A 24 -23.22 -4.35 -1.05
N ALA A 25 -23.16 -3.19 -1.73
CA ALA A 25 -24.05 -2.87 -2.84
C ALA A 25 -23.88 -3.79 -4.05
N LEU A 26 -22.67 -4.31 -4.27
CA LEU A 26 -22.29 -5.21 -5.37
C LEU A 26 -22.32 -6.69 -4.98
N SER A 27 -22.87 -7.04 -3.83
CA SER A 27 -22.99 -8.41 -3.35
C SER A 27 -24.43 -8.90 -3.34
N GLU A 28 -24.63 -10.14 -3.79
CA GLU A 28 -25.91 -10.84 -3.65
C GLU A 28 -26.29 -10.95 -2.16
N SER A 29 -25.29 -11.23 -1.31
CA SER A 29 -25.45 -11.28 0.14
C SER A 29 -24.17 -10.83 0.83
N LEU A 30 -24.33 -10.18 1.99
CA LEU A 30 -23.21 -9.83 2.86
C LEU A 30 -23.64 -10.03 4.32
N VAL A 31 -22.71 -10.55 5.12
CA VAL A 31 -22.85 -10.71 6.56
C VAL A 31 -21.69 -9.96 7.22
N ALA A 32 -22.01 -9.06 8.13
CA ALA A 32 -21.06 -8.37 8.99
C ALA A 32 -21.19 -8.88 10.43
N GLU A 33 -20.07 -9.37 10.96
CA GLU A 33 -19.97 -9.81 12.34
C GLU A 33 -18.92 -8.96 13.08
N VAL A 34 -19.27 -8.44 14.24
CA VAL A 34 -18.39 -7.57 15.02
C VAL A 34 -18.27 -8.10 16.44
N HIS A 35 -17.05 -8.38 16.87
CA HIS A 35 -16.71 -8.73 18.24
C HIS A 35 -16.13 -7.50 18.92
N ARG A 36 -16.91 -6.91 19.85
CA ARG A 36 -16.54 -5.68 20.53
C ARG A 36 -17.20 -5.58 21.91
N ASP A 37 -16.49 -4.97 22.84
CA ASP A 37 -16.98 -4.68 24.21
C ASP A 37 -17.54 -5.91 24.93
N GLY A 38 -16.92 -7.08 24.73
CA GLY A 38 -17.33 -8.35 25.34
C GLY A 38 -18.53 -9.03 24.67
N PHE A 39 -18.95 -8.57 23.49
CA PHE A 39 -20.11 -9.10 22.79
C PHE A 39 -19.84 -9.35 21.31
N HIS A 40 -20.63 -10.27 20.74
CA HIS A 40 -20.72 -10.57 19.32
C HIS A 40 -22.02 -10.00 18.76
N TYR A 41 -21.89 -9.19 17.72
CA TYR A 41 -22.99 -8.58 16.98
C TYR A 41 -22.97 -9.08 15.54
N LYS A 42 -24.15 -9.24 14.94
CA LYS A 42 -24.31 -9.67 13.53
C LYS A 42 -25.38 -8.85 12.84
N GLN A 43 -25.17 -8.56 11.57
CA GLN A 43 -26.17 -7.98 10.67
C GLN A 43 -26.01 -8.57 9.28
N GLU A 44 -27.13 -8.82 8.61
CA GLU A 44 -27.18 -9.40 7.26
C GLU A 44 -27.73 -8.39 6.26
N TYR A 45 -27.24 -8.49 5.03
CA TYR A 45 -27.57 -7.59 3.93
C TYR A 45 -27.81 -8.39 2.64
N LYS A 46 -28.64 -7.83 1.76
CA LYS A 46 -28.87 -8.33 0.41
C LYS A 46 -28.88 -7.15 -0.56
N ILE A 47 -28.00 -7.17 -1.56
CA ILE A 47 -27.88 -6.10 -2.57
C ILE A 47 -27.84 -4.72 -1.92
N GLY A 48 -26.96 -4.55 -0.92
CA GLY A 48 -26.77 -3.28 -0.19
C GLY A 48 -27.85 -2.93 0.84
N GLN A 49 -28.95 -3.66 0.92
CA GLN A 49 -30.03 -3.38 1.87
C GLN A 49 -29.95 -4.31 3.10
N PRO A 50 -30.10 -3.79 4.32
CA PRO A 50 -30.14 -4.62 5.51
C PRO A 50 -31.40 -5.50 5.47
N THR A 51 -31.20 -6.80 5.74
CA THR A 51 -32.30 -7.79 5.84
C THR A 51 -32.65 -8.08 7.29
N THR A 52 -31.73 -7.76 8.22
CA THR A 52 -31.94 -7.87 9.67
C THR A 52 -31.55 -6.56 10.37
N GLU A 53 -32.09 -6.34 11.56
CA GLU A 53 -31.52 -5.36 12.49
C GLU A 53 -30.18 -5.86 13.03
N VAL A 54 -29.43 -4.99 13.74
CA VAL A 54 -28.20 -5.41 14.42
C VAL A 54 -28.57 -6.34 15.59
N GLU A 55 -28.23 -7.60 15.47
CA GLU A 55 -28.52 -8.62 16.48
C GLU A 55 -27.33 -8.81 17.42
N LYS A 56 -27.59 -8.87 18.71
CA LYS A 56 -26.61 -9.25 19.73
C LYS A 56 -26.66 -10.77 19.93
N ILE A 57 -25.70 -11.48 19.33
CA ILE A 57 -25.67 -12.95 19.28
C ILE A 57 -25.29 -13.56 20.64
N GLY A 58 -24.32 -12.94 21.34
CA GLY A 58 -23.85 -13.46 22.62
C GLY A 58 -22.64 -12.75 23.19
N LYS A 59 -22.03 -13.33 24.21
CA LYS A 59 -20.75 -12.87 24.76
C LYS A 59 -19.58 -13.31 23.87
N SER A 60 -18.54 -12.52 23.81
CA SER A 60 -17.32 -12.83 23.08
C SER A 60 -16.10 -12.22 23.76
N ASP A 61 -15.07 -13.03 23.95
CA ASP A 61 -13.76 -12.58 24.44
C ASP A 61 -12.84 -12.12 23.29
N LYS A 62 -13.32 -12.22 22.04
CA LYS A 62 -12.58 -11.78 20.84
C LYS A 62 -12.83 -10.31 20.58
N THR A 63 -11.91 -9.70 19.85
CA THR A 63 -12.05 -8.36 19.27
C THR A 63 -11.73 -8.43 17.78
N GLY A 64 -12.58 -7.84 16.94
CA GLY A 64 -12.38 -7.82 15.49
C GLY A 64 -13.66 -7.79 14.70
N THR A 65 -13.52 -7.76 13.39
CA THR A 65 -14.64 -7.73 12.45
C THR A 65 -14.46 -8.83 11.40
N ILE A 66 -15.54 -9.54 11.10
CA ILE A 66 -15.62 -10.53 10.02
C ILE A 66 -16.63 -9.99 9.01
N VAL A 67 -16.22 -9.94 7.74
CA VAL A 67 -17.11 -9.59 6.62
C VAL A 67 -17.11 -10.74 5.66
N SER A 68 -18.26 -11.38 5.51
CA SER A 68 -18.50 -12.47 4.56
C SER A 68 -19.41 -11.97 3.46
N PHE A 69 -19.05 -12.16 2.19
CA PHE A 69 -19.88 -11.69 1.08
C PHE A 69 -19.81 -12.63 -0.12
N LYS A 70 -20.87 -12.61 -0.92
CA LYS A 70 -20.95 -13.27 -2.21
C LYS A 70 -21.19 -12.21 -3.29
N PRO A 71 -20.25 -12.05 -4.25
CA PRO A 71 -20.45 -11.12 -5.36
C PRO A 71 -21.73 -11.41 -6.15
N ASP A 72 -22.38 -10.35 -6.64
CA ASP A 72 -23.58 -10.49 -7.46
C ASP A 72 -23.19 -10.87 -8.88
N GLU A 73 -23.58 -12.08 -9.32
CA GLU A 73 -23.28 -12.60 -10.65
C GLU A 73 -24.01 -11.83 -11.78
N THR A 74 -24.99 -10.99 -11.46
CA THR A 74 -25.64 -10.12 -12.45
C THR A 74 -24.82 -8.88 -12.77
N VAL A 75 -23.92 -8.50 -11.87
CA VAL A 75 -23.01 -7.34 -12.00
C VAL A 75 -21.65 -7.77 -12.54
N PHE A 76 -21.14 -8.89 -12.05
CA PHE A 76 -19.81 -9.39 -12.41
C PHE A 76 -19.91 -10.49 -13.46
N SER A 77 -19.24 -10.30 -14.61
CA SER A 77 -19.20 -11.28 -15.69
C SER A 77 -18.29 -12.50 -15.38
N HIS A 78 -17.33 -12.34 -14.49
CA HIS A 78 -16.44 -13.42 -14.07
C HIS A 78 -16.92 -14.06 -12.78
N LYS A 79 -16.95 -15.42 -12.78
CA LYS A 79 -17.30 -16.20 -11.60
C LYS A 79 -16.03 -16.52 -10.81
N GLY A 80 -15.89 -15.89 -9.65
CA GLY A 80 -14.80 -16.13 -8.73
C GLY A 80 -13.77 -15.01 -8.64
N PHE A 81 -12.76 -15.24 -7.84
CA PHE A 81 -11.66 -14.32 -7.59
C PHE A 81 -10.40 -14.78 -8.31
N GLU A 82 -9.67 -13.85 -8.93
CA GLU A 82 -8.36 -14.14 -9.48
C GLU A 82 -7.32 -14.13 -8.35
N GLU A 83 -6.86 -15.32 -7.95
CA GLU A 83 -5.99 -15.49 -6.78
C GLU A 83 -4.69 -14.67 -6.89
N GLU A 84 -4.05 -14.65 -8.07
CA GLU A 84 -2.81 -13.91 -8.28
C GLU A 84 -2.98 -12.39 -8.11
N VAL A 85 -4.13 -11.84 -8.51
CA VAL A 85 -4.46 -10.43 -8.30
C VAL A 85 -4.60 -10.14 -6.80
N ILE A 86 -5.29 -11.03 -6.07
CA ILE A 86 -5.45 -10.92 -4.62
C ILE A 86 -4.09 -11.03 -3.92
N LYS A 87 -3.30 -12.05 -4.24
CA LYS A 87 -1.94 -12.25 -3.69
C LYS A 87 -1.06 -11.02 -3.90
N GLY A 88 -1.04 -10.49 -5.13
CA GLY A 88 -0.27 -9.28 -5.45
C GLY A 88 -0.67 -8.11 -4.58
N ARG A 89 -1.98 -7.89 -4.42
CA ARG A 89 -2.50 -6.78 -3.63
C ARG A 89 -2.28 -6.94 -2.12
N LEU A 90 -2.45 -8.13 -1.57
CA LEU A 90 -2.20 -8.41 -0.16
C LEU A 90 -0.71 -8.25 0.19
N LYS A 91 0.16 -8.72 -0.70
CA LYS A 91 1.60 -8.57 -0.59
C LYS A 91 2.03 -7.09 -0.60
N GLU A 92 1.50 -6.31 -1.53
CA GLU A 92 1.72 -4.85 -1.60
C GLU A 92 1.30 -4.16 -0.30
N LEU A 93 0.09 -4.46 0.21
CA LEU A 93 -0.40 -3.92 1.46
C LEU A 93 0.48 -4.27 2.66
N ALA A 94 0.98 -5.50 2.72
CA ALA A 94 1.87 -5.94 3.78
C ALA A 94 3.23 -5.22 3.75
N TYR A 95 3.75 -4.91 2.55
CA TYR A 95 4.97 -4.09 2.42
C TYR A 95 4.77 -2.63 2.84
N LEU A 96 3.62 -2.05 2.49
CA LEU A 96 3.30 -0.65 2.82
C LEU A 96 3.01 -0.42 4.30
N ASN A 97 2.68 -1.49 5.04
CA ASN A 97 2.32 -1.41 6.46
C ASN A 97 3.19 -2.34 7.28
N LYS A 98 4.25 -1.79 7.86
CA LYS A 98 5.17 -2.57 8.72
C LYS A 98 4.42 -3.31 9.82
N ASN A 99 4.84 -4.55 10.09
CA ASN A 99 4.28 -5.43 11.11
C ASN A 99 2.82 -5.85 10.90
N LEU A 100 2.21 -5.51 9.76
CA LEU A 100 0.93 -6.06 9.39
C LEU A 100 1.13 -7.51 8.92
N SER A 101 0.44 -8.45 9.57
CA SER A 101 0.32 -9.82 9.08
C SER A 101 -1.02 -9.98 8.35
N ILE A 102 -0.95 -10.42 7.11
CA ILE A 102 -2.11 -10.73 6.27
C ILE A 102 -2.04 -12.19 5.87
N LYS A 103 -3.10 -12.93 6.16
CA LYS A 103 -3.22 -14.34 5.85
C LYS A 103 -4.25 -14.53 4.74
N LEU A 104 -3.84 -15.19 3.66
CA LEU A 104 -4.72 -15.63 2.60
C LEU A 104 -4.94 -17.13 2.73
N ILE A 105 -6.19 -17.55 2.80
CA ILE A 105 -6.60 -18.96 2.82
C ILE A 105 -7.47 -19.20 1.59
N ASN A 106 -7.04 -20.13 0.74
CA ASN A 106 -7.81 -20.61 -0.39
C ASN A 106 -8.33 -22.02 -0.04
N GLU A 107 -9.57 -22.10 0.45
CA GLU A 107 -10.17 -23.35 0.90
C GLU A 107 -10.30 -24.40 -0.22
N PRO A 108 -10.72 -24.04 -1.45
CA PRO A 108 -10.78 -24.99 -2.57
C PRO A 108 -9.45 -25.66 -2.93
N GLU A 109 -8.34 -24.95 -2.79
CA GLU A 109 -7.00 -25.45 -3.12
C GLU A 109 -6.23 -25.92 -1.86
N GLU A 110 -6.83 -25.78 -0.69
CA GLU A 110 -6.23 -26.11 0.61
C GLU A 110 -4.88 -25.40 0.82
N THR A 111 -4.74 -24.16 0.30
CA THR A 111 -3.51 -23.38 0.41
C THR A 111 -3.65 -22.25 1.43
N GLU A 112 -2.57 -22.00 2.14
CA GLU A 112 -2.47 -20.91 3.11
C GLU A 112 -1.17 -20.16 2.89
N THR A 113 -1.26 -18.83 2.77
CA THR A 113 -0.10 -17.97 2.58
C THR A 113 -0.19 -16.79 3.56
N GLU A 114 0.90 -16.52 4.27
CA GLU A 114 1.00 -15.39 5.18
C GLU A 114 2.00 -14.37 4.64
N TYR A 115 1.60 -13.11 4.64
CA TYR A 115 2.41 -11.96 4.26
C TYR A 115 2.67 -11.09 5.48
N CYS A 116 3.93 -10.98 5.90
CA CYS A 116 4.36 -10.08 6.97
C CYS A 116 5.78 -9.63 6.66
N PHE A 117 5.99 -8.33 6.48
CA PHE A 117 7.27 -7.74 6.09
C PHE A 117 7.71 -6.67 7.09
N PRO A 118 8.47 -7.06 8.13
CA PRO A 118 8.90 -6.11 9.17
C PRO A 118 9.79 -4.98 8.64
N GLY A 119 10.52 -5.21 7.55
CA GLY A 119 11.32 -4.18 6.87
C GLY A 119 10.49 -3.17 6.07
N GLY A 120 9.21 -3.46 5.81
CA GLY A 120 8.29 -2.56 5.10
C GLY A 120 8.80 -2.20 3.70
N LEU A 121 8.93 -0.89 3.40
CA LEU A 121 9.37 -0.41 2.09
C LEU A 121 10.78 -0.89 1.70
N SER A 122 11.67 -1.15 2.67
CA SER A 122 12.98 -1.73 2.39
C SER A 122 12.85 -3.14 1.80
N ASP A 123 11.96 -3.95 2.37
CA ASP A 123 11.71 -5.30 1.85
C ASP A 123 11.00 -5.24 0.49
N PHE A 124 10.16 -4.22 0.28
CA PHE A 124 9.50 -4.01 -1.00
C PHE A 124 10.51 -3.68 -2.11
N VAL A 125 11.45 -2.76 -1.87
CA VAL A 125 12.52 -2.43 -2.83
C VAL A 125 13.34 -3.67 -3.15
N LYS A 126 13.76 -4.47 -2.13
CA LYS A 126 14.47 -5.74 -2.36
C LYS A 126 13.70 -6.73 -3.21
N TYR A 127 12.39 -6.80 -3.00
CA TYR A 127 11.52 -7.65 -3.81
C TYR A 127 11.43 -7.18 -5.27
N LEU A 128 11.34 -5.86 -5.49
CA LEU A 128 11.26 -5.26 -6.82
C LEU A 128 12.55 -5.40 -7.62
N ASP A 129 13.70 -5.31 -6.96
CA ASP A 129 15.01 -5.50 -7.60
C ASP A 129 15.26 -6.95 -8.03
N GLY A 130 14.63 -7.92 -7.37
CA GLY A 130 14.77 -9.34 -7.73
C GLY A 130 16.21 -9.80 -7.72
N ASN A 131 16.72 -10.21 -8.90
CA ASN A 131 18.08 -10.72 -9.11
C ASN A 131 18.95 -9.73 -9.90
N GLU A 132 18.66 -8.43 -9.87
CA GLU A 132 19.46 -7.42 -10.56
C GLU A 132 20.83 -7.25 -9.90
N ASP A 133 21.85 -6.91 -10.70
CA ASP A 133 23.16 -6.55 -10.20
C ASP A 133 23.09 -5.17 -9.52
N LEU A 134 23.41 -5.12 -8.24
CA LEU A 134 23.25 -3.93 -7.43
C LEU A 134 24.51 -3.08 -7.40
N ILE A 135 24.35 -1.74 -7.38
CA ILE A 135 25.47 -0.79 -7.17
C ILE A 135 25.84 -0.75 -5.68
N HIS A 136 24.89 -0.96 -4.79
CA HIS A 136 25.09 -1.01 -3.35
C HIS A 136 24.09 -1.99 -2.69
N ASP A 137 24.53 -2.69 -1.65
CA ASP A 137 23.73 -3.74 -0.99
C ASP A 137 22.62 -3.19 -0.10
N GLU A 138 22.87 -2.05 0.55
CA GLU A 138 21.92 -1.47 1.51
C GLU A 138 20.83 -0.67 0.78
N VAL A 139 19.58 -0.84 1.22
CA VAL A 139 18.46 0.00 0.81
C VAL A 139 18.51 1.31 1.60
N ILE A 140 18.51 2.43 0.91
CA ILE A 140 18.44 3.76 1.51
C ILE A 140 16.99 4.02 1.91
N VAL A 141 16.75 4.24 3.21
CA VAL A 141 15.41 4.49 3.75
C VAL A 141 15.37 5.89 4.37
N VAL A 142 14.34 6.63 4.03
CA VAL A 142 14.04 7.95 4.61
C VAL A 142 12.60 7.94 5.09
N SER A 143 12.39 8.23 6.37
CA SER A 143 11.06 8.38 6.98
C SER A 143 10.97 9.73 7.67
N LYS A 144 9.88 10.44 7.43
CA LYS A 144 9.53 11.71 8.07
C LYS A 144 8.07 11.66 8.46
N GLU A 145 7.82 11.55 9.76
CA GLU A 145 6.47 11.49 10.33
C GLU A 145 6.01 12.85 10.86
N ASP A 146 6.95 13.66 11.40
CA ASP A 146 6.66 14.96 12.05
C ASP A 146 6.57 16.12 11.04
N ILE A 147 5.85 15.92 9.94
CA ILE A 147 5.60 16.92 8.92
C ILE A 147 4.14 16.88 8.49
N GLU A 148 3.65 17.96 7.87
CA GLU A 148 2.24 18.09 7.42
C GLU A 148 1.77 16.89 6.58
N VAL A 149 2.62 16.38 5.70
CA VAL A 149 2.38 15.18 4.90
C VAL A 149 3.47 14.17 5.20
N PRO A 150 3.25 13.23 6.12
CA PRO A 150 4.20 12.16 6.41
C PRO A 150 4.62 11.41 5.15
N VAL A 151 5.93 11.16 5.04
CA VAL A 151 6.52 10.48 3.89
C VAL A 151 7.47 9.38 4.32
N ASP A 152 7.28 8.22 3.73
CA ASP A 152 8.19 7.08 3.78
C ASP A 152 8.74 6.82 2.39
N LEU A 153 10.05 6.65 2.30
CA LEU A 153 10.79 6.43 1.06
C LEU A 153 11.81 5.33 1.26
N ALA A 154 11.89 4.42 0.31
CA ALA A 154 12.98 3.46 0.22
C ALA A 154 13.47 3.41 -1.22
N LEU A 155 14.79 3.41 -1.41
CA LEU A 155 15.40 3.37 -2.74
C LEU A 155 16.70 2.58 -2.76
N ARG A 156 17.02 2.04 -3.94
CA ARG A 156 18.30 1.36 -4.23
C ARG A 156 18.63 1.51 -5.70
N TYR A 157 19.92 1.41 -6.03
CA TYR A 157 20.40 1.47 -7.40
C TYR A 157 20.95 0.12 -7.85
N SER A 158 20.62 -0.24 -9.08
CA SER A 158 21.19 -1.37 -9.81
C SER A 158 22.02 -0.88 -11.02
N THR A 159 22.72 -1.78 -11.65
CA THR A 159 23.47 -1.49 -12.90
C THR A 159 22.59 -1.45 -14.13
N ASN A 160 21.27 -1.64 -13.96
CA ASN A 160 20.29 -1.57 -15.03
C ASN A 160 20.09 -0.11 -15.50
N TYR A 161 19.59 0.07 -16.72
CA TYR A 161 19.24 1.39 -17.26
C TYR A 161 17.76 1.76 -16.99
N ASN A 162 16.93 0.80 -16.63
CA ASN A 162 15.52 1.04 -16.36
C ASN A 162 15.33 1.62 -14.96
N SER A 163 14.28 2.43 -14.80
CA SER A 163 13.86 2.91 -13.49
C SER A 163 12.54 2.25 -13.08
N ASN A 164 12.48 1.76 -11.85
CA ASN A 164 11.31 1.17 -11.21
C ASN A 164 10.80 2.12 -10.12
N ILE A 165 9.81 2.95 -10.45
CA ILE A 165 9.33 3.99 -9.55
C ILE A 165 7.87 3.69 -9.17
N PHE A 166 7.63 3.42 -7.90
CA PHE A 166 6.31 3.18 -7.33
C PHE A 166 5.95 4.28 -6.34
N SER A 167 4.77 4.85 -6.47
CA SER A 167 4.31 5.90 -5.58
C SER A 167 2.90 5.63 -5.06
N PHE A 168 2.72 5.90 -3.76
CA PHE A 168 1.49 5.59 -3.04
C PHE A 168 1.01 6.79 -2.23
N VAL A 169 -0.30 7.00 -2.22
CA VAL A 169 -1.00 7.93 -1.34
C VAL A 169 -2.00 7.12 -0.53
N ASN A 170 -1.89 7.12 0.80
CA ASN A 170 -2.75 6.33 1.70
C ASN A 170 -2.89 4.87 1.25
N ASN A 171 -1.76 4.21 0.91
CA ASN A 171 -1.67 2.84 0.40
C ASN A 171 -2.32 2.61 -0.99
N ILE A 172 -2.69 3.66 -1.71
CA ILE A 172 -3.23 3.57 -3.07
C ILE A 172 -2.11 3.88 -4.06
N ASN A 173 -1.86 2.98 -5.01
CA ASN A 173 -0.87 3.19 -6.05
C ASN A 173 -1.32 4.34 -6.98
N THR A 174 -0.45 5.35 -7.12
CA THR A 174 -0.68 6.50 -7.99
C THR A 174 0.00 6.29 -9.34
N ILE A 175 -0.60 5.47 -10.19
CA ILE A 175 -0.03 5.06 -11.49
C ILE A 175 0.31 6.28 -12.37
N GLU A 176 -0.54 7.29 -12.37
CA GLU A 176 -0.32 8.54 -13.12
C GLU A 176 0.66 9.51 -12.43
N GLY A 177 1.20 9.12 -11.28
CA GLY A 177 2.09 9.96 -10.47
C GLY A 177 1.32 10.99 -9.63
N GLY A 178 1.95 12.15 -9.42
CA GLY A 178 1.39 13.22 -8.60
C GLY A 178 2.46 14.19 -8.12
N THR A 179 2.05 15.19 -7.33
CA THR A 179 2.96 16.21 -6.79
C THR A 179 4.03 15.64 -5.86
N HIS A 180 3.72 14.59 -5.10
CA HIS A 180 4.66 13.86 -4.25
C HIS A 180 5.78 13.20 -5.07
N LEU A 181 5.44 12.57 -6.20
CA LEU A 181 6.43 11.96 -7.10
C LEU A 181 7.26 13.03 -7.82
N SER A 182 6.64 14.11 -8.30
CA SER A 182 7.35 15.23 -8.93
C SER A 182 8.27 15.94 -7.93
N GLY A 183 7.83 16.09 -6.70
CA GLY A 183 8.62 16.60 -5.59
C GLY A 183 9.84 15.75 -5.29
N PHE A 184 9.67 14.44 -5.22
CA PHE A 184 10.77 13.49 -5.04
C PHE A 184 11.80 13.60 -6.17
N ARG A 185 11.36 13.53 -7.45
CA ARG A 185 12.26 13.63 -8.61
C ARG A 185 13.09 14.92 -8.59
N SER A 186 12.46 16.04 -8.27
CA SER A 186 13.13 17.33 -8.16
C SER A 186 14.11 17.40 -6.99
N ALA A 187 13.72 16.82 -5.84
CA ALA A 187 14.56 16.77 -4.65
C ALA A 187 15.79 15.88 -4.86
N LEU A 188 15.61 14.70 -5.45
CA LEU A 188 16.70 13.76 -5.78
C LEU A 188 17.74 14.44 -6.69
N THR A 189 17.28 15.01 -7.82
CA THR A 189 18.14 15.68 -8.78
C THR A 189 18.92 16.83 -8.11
N ARG A 190 18.26 17.66 -7.33
CA ARG A 190 18.89 18.78 -6.63
C ARG A 190 19.90 18.32 -5.58
N ALA A 191 19.54 17.31 -4.78
CA ALA A 191 20.40 16.80 -3.71
C ALA A 191 21.68 16.19 -4.26
N LEU A 192 21.57 15.33 -5.29
CA LEU A 192 22.72 14.68 -5.89
C LEU A 192 23.63 15.64 -6.62
N ASN A 193 23.08 16.58 -7.41
CA ASN A 193 23.89 17.64 -8.03
C ASN A 193 24.59 18.53 -6.98
N SER A 194 23.89 18.89 -5.90
CA SER A 194 24.50 19.68 -4.82
C SER A 194 25.63 18.93 -4.14
N TYR A 195 25.43 17.63 -3.87
CA TYR A 195 26.47 16.78 -3.29
C TYR A 195 27.68 16.63 -4.22
N ALA A 196 27.47 16.36 -5.49
CA ALA A 196 28.52 16.21 -6.48
C ALA A 196 29.38 17.47 -6.62
N ASN A 197 28.71 18.65 -6.69
CA ASN A 197 29.43 19.93 -6.78
C ASN A 197 30.16 20.29 -5.47
N LYS A 198 29.57 19.99 -4.29
CA LYS A 198 30.18 20.29 -3.02
C LYS A 198 31.45 19.46 -2.73
N ASN A 199 31.48 18.25 -3.27
CA ASN A 199 32.59 17.30 -3.04
C ASN A 199 33.53 17.20 -4.25
N ASP A 200 33.38 18.05 -5.26
CA ASP A 200 34.20 18.05 -6.49
C ASP A 200 34.30 16.68 -7.16
N LEU A 201 33.19 15.92 -7.12
CA LEU A 201 33.15 14.56 -7.65
C LEU A 201 33.27 14.51 -9.18
N ILE A 202 32.92 15.61 -9.86
CA ILE A 202 32.92 15.69 -11.30
C ILE A 202 33.89 16.81 -11.69
N LYS A 203 34.98 16.41 -12.36
CA LYS A 203 36.01 17.35 -12.87
C LYS A 203 35.45 18.08 -14.08
N THR A 204 35.08 19.34 -13.93
CA THR A 204 34.75 20.26 -15.03
C THR A 204 35.94 21.14 -15.36
N LYS A 205 35.96 21.74 -16.56
CA LYS A 205 36.89 22.80 -16.90
C LYS A 205 36.69 23.98 -15.94
N LYS A 206 37.77 24.68 -15.59
CA LYS A 206 37.74 25.82 -14.67
C LYS A 206 36.52 26.74 -14.97
N ASN A 207 35.66 26.95 -13.97
CA ASN A 207 34.48 27.81 -13.97
C ASN A 207 33.19 27.26 -14.63
N GLU A 208 33.09 26.00 -15.00
CA GLU A 208 31.82 25.40 -15.42
C GLU A 208 31.18 24.64 -14.27
N LYS A 209 29.93 24.97 -13.91
CA LYS A 209 29.13 24.16 -13.00
C LYS A 209 28.59 22.98 -13.78
N PHE A 210 28.95 21.78 -13.38
CA PHE A 210 28.37 20.57 -13.93
C PHE A 210 26.98 20.33 -13.31
N SER A 211 26.03 19.92 -14.12
CA SER A 211 24.71 19.52 -13.68
C SER A 211 24.24 18.33 -14.51
N LEU A 212 23.97 17.23 -13.85
CA LEU A 212 23.32 16.09 -14.45
C LEU A 212 21.81 16.33 -14.52
N SER A 213 21.19 15.76 -15.55
CA SER A 213 19.73 15.80 -15.70
C SER A 213 19.04 14.90 -14.68
N GLY A 214 17.75 15.11 -14.48
CA GLY A 214 16.98 14.20 -13.63
C GLY A 214 16.89 12.79 -14.17
N ASP A 215 16.98 12.60 -15.49
CA ASP A 215 16.95 11.29 -16.11
C ASP A 215 18.22 10.49 -15.80
N ASP A 216 19.39 11.15 -15.85
CA ASP A 216 20.67 10.51 -15.50
C ASP A 216 20.64 9.93 -14.06
N PHE A 217 19.98 10.61 -13.13
CA PHE A 217 19.86 10.13 -11.75
C PHE A 217 18.75 9.08 -11.55
N ARG A 218 17.95 8.80 -12.56
CA ARG A 218 16.92 7.76 -12.48
C ARG A 218 17.32 6.44 -13.15
N GLU A 219 18.40 6.42 -13.90
CA GLU A 219 18.93 5.18 -14.46
C GLU A 219 19.29 4.20 -13.32
N GLY A 220 18.79 2.98 -13.40
CA GLY A 220 19.00 1.92 -12.43
C GLY A 220 18.32 2.14 -11.08
N LEU A 221 17.47 3.17 -10.94
CA LEU A 221 16.80 3.48 -9.68
C LEU A 221 15.56 2.62 -9.47
N THR A 222 15.54 1.85 -8.40
CA THR A 222 14.30 1.29 -7.81
C THR A 222 13.91 2.13 -6.60
N VAL A 223 12.69 2.65 -6.58
CA VAL A 223 12.20 3.48 -5.47
C VAL A 223 10.72 3.25 -5.19
N VAL A 224 10.39 3.19 -3.92
CA VAL A 224 9.01 3.16 -3.41
C VAL A 224 8.81 4.37 -2.52
N ILE A 225 7.77 5.17 -2.83
CA ILE A 225 7.40 6.38 -2.10
C ILE A 225 5.99 6.18 -1.55
N SER A 226 5.80 6.39 -0.26
CA SER A 226 4.50 6.33 0.39
C SER A 226 4.27 7.63 1.16
N VAL A 227 3.16 8.28 0.88
CA VAL A 227 2.73 9.50 1.62
C VAL A 227 1.39 9.26 2.29
N LYS A 228 1.22 9.87 3.47
CA LYS A 228 -0.02 9.83 4.25
C LYS A 228 -0.61 11.22 4.25
N VAL A 229 -1.71 11.39 3.52
CA VAL A 229 -2.43 12.67 3.44
C VAL A 229 -3.57 12.63 4.43
N GLN A 230 -3.63 13.64 5.31
CA GLN A 230 -4.78 13.86 6.19
C GLN A 230 -5.94 14.45 5.38
N GLU A 231 -7.17 14.16 5.80
CA GLU A 231 -8.40 14.74 5.24
C GLU A 231 -8.58 16.21 5.62
#